data_1957a6711f78192eb01e5cdf030592ad
#
_entry.id   1957a6711f78192eb01e5cdf030592ad
#
_cell.length_a   1.000
_cell.length_b   1.000
_cell.length_c   1.000
_cell.angle_alpha   90.00
_cell.angle_beta   90.00
_cell.angle_gamma   90.00
#
_symmetry.space_group_name_H-M   'P 1'
#
loop_
_entity.id
_entity.type
_entity.pdbx_description
1 polymer ?
#
loop_
_entity_poly.entity_id
_entity_poly.type
_entity_poly.pdbx_seq_one_letter_code
_entity_poly.pdbx_strand_id
1 'polypeptide(L)'
;MAFIDVVEWSPQDNAEFAYRFPHSNLSTYTQLIVHESQEAVLFSKGQILGKFGPGKHTLSTQNLPLLRNLYGIPFGGKNPFMAEVWFVNKVAPLNIDWETSSMRFMDPDYGQMLPLVAKGRYGLKVTDAERFLVKLVGTLRSFTSAELTDHFKGAMISKTNSTIVAFMTANRVGINTIAMHLDDLSRFIKQPMAEFWEEYGFELAGFYITEVNLDTSSAEGQKIAEAMSDRSAQAIAGYTWQQKQSFDVAGKAMDNNSSMGILGVAMMTGAFSGNNSMGSAMMQPQPVQQFGAPQGMGYGAPQGMGYGAPQGQGVQRREVFCSNCSKKFST
;
A
#
# COMPACT_ATOMS: atom_id res chain seq x y z
N MET A 1 45.90 -21.81 -22.10
CA MET A 1 44.64 -21.15 -21.67
C MET A 1 44.30 -20.11 -22.72
N ALA A 2 43.09 -20.15 -23.25
CA ALA A 2 42.60 -19.09 -24.13
C ALA A 2 42.24 -17.87 -23.25
N PHE A 3 42.71 -16.69 -23.61
CA PHE A 3 42.33 -15.44 -22.96
C PHE A 3 41.11 -14.88 -23.64
N ILE A 4 40.28 -14.21 -22.85
CA ILE A 4 39.10 -13.53 -23.34
C ILE A 4 39.52 -12.18 -23.89
N ASP A 5 39.27 -11.96 -25.18
CA ASP A 5 39.64 -10.73 -25.85
C ASP A 5 38.52 -9.66 -25.75
N VAL A 6 37.26 -10.06 -25.63
CA VAL A 6 36.10 -9.14 -25.53
C VAL A 6 35.17 -9.57 -24.41
N VAL A 7 34.75 -8.61 -23.63
CA VAL A 7 33.75 -8.73 -22.56
C VAL A 7 32.64 -7.72 -22.81
N GLU A 8 31.44 -8.23 -23.02
CA GLU A 8 30.24 -7.43 -23.35
C GLU A 8 29.01 -8.13 -22.81
N TRP A 9 27.99 -7.36 -22.51
CA TRP A 9 26.68 -7.86 -22.11
C TRP A 9 25.55 -7.12 -22.81
N SER A 10 24.68 -7.86 -23.44
CA SER A 10 23.43 -7.35 -24.03
C SER A 10 22.26 -8.00 -23.32
N PRO A 11 21.56 -7.29 -22.42
CA PRO A 11 20.39 -7.81 -21.72
C PRO A 11 19.28 -8.12 -22.71
N GLN A 12 18.56 -9.20 -22.49
CA GLN A 12 17.42 -9.59 -23.35
C GLN A 12 16.17 -8.75 -23.04
N ASP A 13 16.08 -8.26 -21.79
CA ASP A 13 15.00 -7.38 -21.34
C ASP A 13 15.52 -6.40 -20.25
N ASN A 14 14.66 -5.48 -19.84
CA ASN A 14 14.97 -4.51 -18.79
C ASN A 14 14.73 -5.05 -17.36
N ALA A 15 14.35 -6.31 -17.21
CA ALA A 15 14.11 -6.92 -15.92
C ALA A 15 15.40 -7.31 -15.19
N GLU A 16 16.53 -7.43 -15.93
CA GLU A 16 17.85 -7.70 -15.36
C GLU A 16 18.55 -6.41 -14.94
N PHE A 17 18.77 -6.26 -13.63
CA PHE A 17 19.53 -5.14 -13.06
C PHE A 17 21.03 -5.35 -13.07
N ALA A 18 21.48 -6.60 -12.89
CA ALA A 18 22.90 -6.94 -12.88
C ALA A 18 23.15 -8.33 -13.46
N TYR A 19 24.31 -8.45 -14.11
CA TYR A 19 24.79 -9.67 -14.70
C TYR A 19 26.28 -9.85 -14.48
N ARG A 20 26.69 -11.01 -13.98
CA ARG A 20 28.10 -11.38 -13.88
C ARG A 20 28.56 -12.11 -15.12
N PHE A 21 29.54 -11.55 -15.80
CA PHE A 21 30.16 -12.21 -16.94
C PHE A 21 30.75 -13.57 -16.51
N PRO A 22 30.50 -14.66 -17.27
CA PRO A 22 30.75 -16.03 -16.78
C PRO A 22 32.23 -16.40 -16.66
N HIS A 23 33.12 -15.61 -17.24
CA HIS A 23 34.53 -15.89 -17.26
C HIS A 23 35.34 -14.82 -16.52
N SER A 24 36.28 -15.27 -15.69
CA SER A 24 37.14 -14.39 -14.90
C SER A 24 38.59 -14.31 -15.38
N ASN A 25 38.99 -15.13 -16.40
CA ASN A 25 40.34 -15.13 -16.93
C ASN A 25 40.50 -14.02 -17.97
N LEU A 26 40.93 -12.85 -17.54
CA LEU A 26 41.10 -11.66 -18.36
C LEU A 26 42.59 -11.41 -18.65
N SER A 27 42.88 -10.51 -19.59
CA SER A 27 44.22 -10.04 -19.87
C SER A 27 44.27 -8.52 -19.93
N THR A 28 45.47 -7.97 -19.85
CA THR A 28 45.70 -6.50 -19.96
C THR A 28 45.33 -5.88 -21.31
N TYR A 29 44.86 -6.68 -22.26
CA TYR A 29 44.38 -6.20 -23.57
C TYR A 29 42.91 -6.56 -23.81
N THR A 30 42.23 -7.17 -22.84
CA THR A 30 40.81 -7.45 -22.94
C THR A 30 40.05 -6.14 -23.21
N GLN A 31 39.18 -6.18 -24.21
CA GLN A 31 38.30 -5.06 -24.54
C GLN A 31 37.00 -5.24 -23.71
N LEU A 32 36.71 -4.27 -22.88
CA LEU A 32 35.46 -4.18 -22.14
C LEU A 32 34.53 -3.21 -22.86
N ILE A 33 33.40 -3.70 -23.34
CA ILE A 33 32.40 -2.88 -24.04
C ILE A 33 31.24 -2.67 -23.08
N VAL A 34 30.92 -1.43 -22.77
CA VAL A 34 29.85 -1.01 -21.88
C VAL A 34 28.88 -0.16 -22.69
N HIS A 35 27.62 -0.59 -22.76
CA HIS A 35 26.59 0.16 -23.49
C HIS A 35 26.19 1.45 -22.74
N GLU A 36 25.56 2.40 -23.46
CA GLU A 36 25.16 3.71 -22.93
C GLU A 36 24.27 3.63 -21.67
N SER A 37 23.48 2.57 -21.56
CA SER A 37 22.60 2.33 -20.43
C SER A 37 23.20 1.47 -19.32
N GLN A 38 24.52 1.24 -19.35
CA GLN A 38 25.19 0.32 -18.44
C GLN A 38 26.36 0.98 -17.70
N GLU A 39 26.76 0.32 -16.63
CA GLU A 39 28.02 0.54 -15.93
C GLU A 39 28.65 -0.83 -15.65
N ALA A 40 29.94 -0.96 -15.84
CA ALA A 40 30.67 -2.18 -15.50
C ALA A 40 31.53 -1.98 -14.26
N VAL A 41 31.52 -2.96 -13.34
CA VAL A 41 32.34 -2.97 -12.14
C VAL A 41 33.19 -4.22 -12.12
N LEU A 42 34.49 -4.06 -11.95
CA LEU A 42 35.45 -5.15 -11.87
C LEU A 42 35.79 -5.46 -10.42
N PHE A 43 35.71 -6.75 -10.07
CA PHE A 43 36.13 -7.25 -8.76
C PHE A 43 37.29 -8.22 -8.91
N SER A 44 38.25 -8.16 -8.01
CA SER A 44 39.28 -9.17 -7.86
C SER A 44 39.60 -9.37 -6.38
N LYS A 45 39.71 -10.62 -5.96
CA LYS A 45 40.00 -10.98 -4.57
C LYS A 45 39.06 -10.30 -3.56
N GLY A 46 37.78 -10.12 -3.93
CA GLY A 46 36.77 -9.50 -3.06
C GLY A 46 36.84 -7.96 -2.98
N GLN A 47 37.69 -7.33 -3.80
CA GLN A 47 37.82 -5.86 -3.84
C GLN A 47 37.45 -5.33 -5.22
N ILE A 48 36.90 -4.12 -5.25
CA ILE A 48 36.61 -3.40 -6.48
C ILE A 48 37.93 -2.89 -7.08
N LEU A 49 38.23 -3.34 -8.31
CA LEU A 49 39.38 -2.89 -9.07
C LEU A 49 39.13 -1.59 -9.82
N GLY A 50 37.91 -1.41 -10.32
CA GLY A 50 37.54 -0.24 -11.10
C GLY A 50 36.09 -0.26 -11.55
N LYS A 51 35.62 0.92 -11.97
CA LYS A 51 34.30 1.17 -12.55
C LYS A 51 34.47 1.77 -13.93
N PHE A 52 33.64 1.35 -14.87
CA PHE A 52 33.67 1.77 -16.25
C PHE A 52 32.27 2.20 -16.68
N GLY A 53 32.17 3.45 -17.10
CA GLY A 53 30.99 3.99 -17.76
C GLY A 53 30.89 3.52 -19.22
N PRO A 54 29.87 4.03 -19.94
CA PRO A 54 29.68 3.70 -21.37
C PRO A 54 30.92 3.88 -22.22
N GLY A 55 31.07 2.99 -23.18
CA GLY A 55 32.16 3.03 -24.16
C GLY A 55 32.99 1.76 -24.23
N LYS A 56 34.02 1.82 -25.06
CA LYS A 56 35.01 0.76 -25.25
C LYS A 56 36.25 1.03 -24.41
N HIS A 57 36.55 0.14 -23.50
CA HIS A 57 37.70 0.26 -22.59
C HIS A 57 38.68 -0.90 -22.79
N THR A 58 39.95 -0.59 -22.96
CA THR A 58 41.00 -1.61 -22.92
C THR A 58 41.48 -1.76 -21.50
N LEU A 59 41.35 -2.97 -20.93
CA LEU A 59 41.84 -3.23 -19.58
C LEU A 59 43.38 -3.14 -19.57
N SER A 60 43.92 -2.20 -18.79
CA SER A 60 45.34 -1.99 -18.68
C SER A 60 45.75 -1.56 -17.28
N THR A 61 47.04 -1.64 -16.96
CA THR A 61 47.57 -1.14 -15.70
C THR A 61 47.41 0.37 -15.52
N GLN A 62 47.13 1.10 -16.60
CA GLN A 62 46.86 2.54 -16.56
C GLN A 62 45.42 2.79 -16.06
N ASN A 63 44.46 1.98 -16.52
CA ASN A 63 43.03 2.09 -16.17
C ASN A 63 42.71 1.40 -14.85
N LEU A 64 43.59 0.50 -14.40
CA LEU A 64 43.40 -0.30 -13.19
C LEU A 64 44.66 -0.21 -12.32
N PRO A 65 44.88 0.88 -11.57
CA PRO A 65 46.06 1.10 -10.75
C PRO A 65 46.39 -0.02 -9.78
N LEU A 66 45.36 -0.70 -9.26
CA LEU A 66 45.49 -1.83 -8.35
C LEU A 66 46.13 -3.06 -9.04
N LEU A 67 46.04 -3.21 -10.36
CA LEU A 67 46.71 -4.26 -11.09
C LEU A 67 48.22 -4.10 -11.05
N ARG A 68 48.74 -2.88 -10.93
CA ARG A 68 50.19 -2.62 -10.85
C ARG A 68 50.81 -3.32 -9.65
N ASN A 69 50.09 -3.46 -8.56
CA ASN A 69 50.60 -4.12 -7.35
C ASN A 69 50.46 -5.67 -7.39
N LEU A 70 49.73 -6.20 -8.38
CA LEU A 70 49.50 -7.66 -8.53
C LEU A 70 50.56 -8.30 -9.44
N TYR A 71 51.35 -7.52 -10.20
CA TYR A 71 52.28 -7.99 -11.21
C TYR A 71 53.70 -7.55 -10.92
N GLY A 72 54.54 -8.49 -10.50
CA GLY A 72 55.96 -8.30 -10.32
C GLY A 72 56.85 -8.70 -11.52
N ILE A 73 56.30 -9.24 -12.64
CA ILE A 73 57.10 -9.78 -13.74
C ILE A 73 56.43 -9.52 -15.10
N PRO A 74 57.14 -8.97 -16.12
CA PRO A 74 56.59 -8.75 -17.45
C PRO A 74 56.50 -10.09 -18.24
N PHE A 75 55.26 -10.54 -18.52
CA PHE A 75 54.99 -11.64 -19.44
C PHE A 75 54.67 -11.08 -20.83
N GLY A 76 55.67 -10.87 -21.70
CA GLY A 76 55.50 -10.70 -23.14
C GLY A 76 54.35 -9.80 -23.63
N GLY A 77 53.92 -8.80 -22.83
CA GLY A 77 52.92 -7.84 -23.20
C GLY A 77 51.45 -8.20 -22.79
N LYS A 78 51.07 -9.47 -22.68
CA LYS A 78 49.73 -9.88 -22.20
C LYS A 78 49.82 -10.49 -20.80
N ASN A 79 49.54 -9.69 -19.79
CA ASN A 79 49.54 -10.18 -18.42
C ASN A 79 48.15 -10.72 -18.06
N PRO A 80 48.01 -12.04 -17.76
CA PRO A 80 46.74 -12.61 -17.32
C PRO A 80 46.42 -12.15 -15.92
N PHE A 81 45.12 -11.91 -15.65
CA PHE A 81 44.64 -11.65 -14.31
C PHE A 81 43.23 -12.21 -14.14
N MET A 82 42.86 -12.49 -12.89
CA MET A 82 41.54 -12.94 -12.57
C MET A 82 40.71 -11.80 -11.99
N ALA A 83 39.64 -11.46 -12.68
CA ALA A 83 38.65 -10.49 -12.20
C ALA A 83 37.24 -10.92 -12.63
N GLU A 84 36.30 -10.67 -11.79
CA GLU A 84 34.88 -10.80 -12.10
C GLU A 84 34.40 -9.47 -12.68
N VAL A 85 33.72 -9.54 -13.82
CA VAL A 85 33.11 -8.37 -14.45
C VAL A 85 31.62 -8.41 -14.19
N TRP A 86 31.14 -7.38 -13.54
CA TRP A 86 29.72 -7.18 -13.32
C TRP A 86 29.24 -6.04 -14.20
N PHE A 87 28.19 -6.29 -14.96
CA PHE A 87 27.46 -5.26 -15.68
C PHE A 87 26.21 -4.89 -14.88
N VAL A 88 25.93 -3.61 -14.76
CA VAL A 88 24.76 -3.06 -14.11
C VAL A 88 23.97 -2.28 -15.14
N ASN A 89 22.70 -2.65 -15.32
CA ASN A 89 21.76 -1.96 -16.18
C ASN A 89 21.20 -0.73 -15.45
N LYS A 90 21.35 0.44 -16.08
CA LYS A 90 20.87 1.73 -15.53
C LYS A 90 19.54 2.17 -16.14
N VAL A 91 18.95 1.38 -17.04
CA VAL A 91 17.58 1.61 -17.51
C VAL A 91 16.61 1.35 -16.37
N ALA A 92 15.70 2.28 -16.14
CA ALA A 92 14.69 2.12 -15.11
C ALA A 92 13.51 1.27 -15.64
N PRO A 93 13.31 0.03 -15.16
CA PRO A 93 12.01 -0.61 -15.35
C PRO A 93 10.95 0.18 -14.57
N LEU A 94 9.93 0.68 -15.28
CA LEU A 94 8.87 1.51 -14.71
C LEU A 94 7.60 0.73 -14.37
N ASN A 95 7.65 -0.58 -14.43
CA ASN A 95 6.48 -1.46 -14.39
C ASN A 95 6.61 -2.62 -13.39
N ILE A 96 7.30 -2.40 -12.28
CA ILE A 96 7.34 -3.40 -11.21
C ILE A 96 6.03 -3.30 -10.44
N ASP A 97 5.19 -4.34 -10.55
CA ASP A 97 3.92 -4.39 -9.85
C ASP A 97 4.11 -4.69 -8.36
N TRP A 98 3.26 -4.10 -7.53
CA TRP A 98 3.23 -4.38 -6.10
C TRP A 98 1.78 -4.46 -5.60
N GLU A 99 1.60 -5.26 -4.56
CA GLU A 99 0.33 -5.41 -3.86
C GLU A 99 0.61 -5.52 -2.35
N THR A 100 -0.23 -4.89 -1.54
CA THR A 100 -0.10 -4.97 -0.08
C THR A 100 -0.80 -6.22 0.46
N SER A 101 -0.44 -6.62 1.67
CA SER A 101 -1.31 -7.46 2.49
C SER A 101 -2.48 -6.65 3.01
N SER A 102 -3.50 -7.35 3.53
CA SER A 102 -4.63 -6.71 4.20
C SER A 102 -4.17 -5.78 5.33
N MET A 103 -4.61 -4.53 5.29
CA MET A 103 -4.35 -3.53 6.32
C MET A 103 -5.66 -3.09 6.95
N ARG A 104 -5.67 -2.94 8.27
CA ARG A 104 -6.86 -2.47 8.99
C ARG A 104 -6.83 -0.95 9.10
N PHE A 105 -7.94 -0.33 8.70
CA PHE A 105 -8.11 1.12 8.68
C PHE A 105 -9.45 1.50 9.30
N MET A 106 -9.45 2.50 10.20
CA MET A 106 -10.67 3.08 10.75
C MET A 106 -11.24 4.08 9.74
N ASP A 107 -12.26 3.65 9.01
CA ASP A 107 -12.85 4.45 7.96
C ASP A 107 -13.73 5.58 8.54
N PRO A 108 -13.50 6.85 8.16
CA PRO A 108 -14.25 7.97 8.70
C PRO A 108 -15.71 8.02 8.22
N ASP A 109 -16.03 7.47 7.05
CA ASP A 109 -17.38 7.49 6.48
C ASP A 109 -18.30 6.47 7.14
N TYR A 110 -17.72 5.32 7.51
CA TYR A 110 -18.48 4.22 8.13
C TYR A 110 -18.30 4.16 9.65
N GLY A 111 -17.25 4.78 10.21
CA GLY A 111 -16.91 4.68 11.63
C GLY A 111 -16.58 3.24 12.07
N GLN A 112 -16.05 2.44 11.15
CA GLN A 112 -15.76 1.02 11.34
C GLN A 112 -14.34 0.70 10.86
N MET A 113 -13.74 -0.36 11.43
CA MET A 113 -12.48 -0.90 10.96
C MET A 113 -12.72 -1.69 9.68
N LEU A 114 -12.12 -1.23 8.57
CA LEU A 114 -12.21 -1.89 7.28
C LEU A 114 -10.88 -2.56 6.94
N PRO A 115 -10.89 -3.80 6.41
CA PRO A 115 -9.73 -4.43 5.81
C PRO A 115 -9.53 -3.85 4.40
N LEU A 116 -8.38 -3.24 4.14
CA LEU A 116 -8.06 -2.65 2.84
C LEU A 116 -6.86 -3.35 2.22
N VAL A 117 -6.81 -3.37 0.90
CA VAL A 117 -5.66 -3.74 0.08
C VAL A 117 -5.36 -2.62 -0.91
N ALA A 118 -4.09 -2.45 -1.25
CA ALA A 118 -3.67 -1.47 -2.24
C ALA A 118 -2.77 -2.15 -3.26
N LYS A 119 -2.84 -1.67 -4.50
CA LYS A 119 -2.02 -2.12 -5.63
C LYS A 119 -1.44 -0.93 -6.37
N GLY A 120 -0.35 -1.20 -7.05
CA GLY A 120 0.27 -0.17 -7.85
C GLY A 120 1.51 -0.62 -8.58
N ARG A 121 2.28 0.35 -9.06
CA ARG A 121 3.53 0.14 -9.78
C ARG A 121 4.60 1.07 -9.29
N TYR A 122 5.84 0.61 -9.37
CA TYR A 122 6.98 1.46 -9.14
C TYR A 122 8.07 1.22 -10.17
N GLY A 123 8.98 2.17 -10.29
CA GLY A 123 10.15 2.07 -11.13
C GLY A 123 11.41 2.40 -10.37
N LEU A 124 12.46 1.62 -10.59
CA LEU A 124 13.76 1.81 -9.96
C LEU A 124 14.84 1.97 -11.02
N LYS A 125 15.78 2.87 -10.75
CA LYS A 125 16.97 3.07 -11.54
C LYS A 125 18.20 2.87 -10.66
N VAL A 126 19.17 2.08 -11.08
CA VAL A 126 20.43 1.98 -10.36
C VAL A 126 21.24 3.24 -10.60
N THR A 127 21.53 3.99 -9.53
CA THR A 127 22.36 5.20 -9.57
C THR A 127 23.77 4.95 -9.04
N ASP A 128 23.88 4.08 -8.02
CA ASP A 128 25.16 3.66 -7.43
C ASP A 128 25.34 2.15 -7.60
N ALA A 129 26.02 1.78 -8.68
CA ALA A 129 26.28 0.38 -9.04
C ALA A 129 27.12 -0.36 -7.99
N GLU A 130 28.05 0.33 -7.33
CA GLU A 130 28.91 -0.26 -6.31
C GLU A 130 28.09 -0.62 -5.06
N ARG A 131 27.32 0.33 -4.56
CA ARG A 131 26.45 0.13 -3.39
C ARG A 131 25.42 -0.98 -3.65
N PHE A 132 24.83 -0.98 -4.82
CA PHE A 132 23.88 -2.00 -5.27
C PHE A 132 24.52 -3.38 -5.30
N LEU A 133 25.68 -3.54 -5.95
CA LEU A 133 26.35 -4.83 -6.04
C LEU A 133 26.82 -5.36 -4.69
N VAL A 134 27.37 -4.49 -3.84
CA VAL A 134 27.90 -4.90 -2.53
C VAL A 134 26.79 -5.23 -1.55
N LYS A 135 25.71 -4.45 -1.53
CA LYS A 135 24.64 -4.65 -0.55
C LYS A 135 23.63 -5.73 -0.93
N LEU A 136 23.35 -5.92 -2.22
CA LEU A 136 22.26 -6.78 -2.67
C LEU A 136 22.71 -7.99 -3.48
N VAL A 137 23.57 -7.79 -4.46
CA VAL A 137 23.89 -8.86 -5.41
C VAL A 137 24.83 -9.89 -4.79
N GLY A 138 25.83 -9.43 -4.04
CA GLY A 138 26.76 -10.31 -3.33
C GLY A 138 27.41 -11.33 -4.24
N THR A 139 27.10 -12.61 -4.04
CA THR A 139 27.67 -13.75 -4.80
C THR A 139 26.74 -14.34 -5.87
N LEU A 140 25.59 -13.74 -6.10
CA LEU A 140 24.65 -14.16 -7.16
C LEU A 140 25.33 -14.05 -8.54
N ARG A 141 24.73 -14.68 -9.55
CA ARG A 141 25.23 -14.55 -10.95
C ARG A 141 24.53 -13.47 -11.73
N SER A 142 23.28 -13.21 -11.40
CA SER A 142 22.44 -12.15 -11.93
C SER A 142 21.54 -11.62 -10.84
N PHE A 143 20.92 -10.49 -11.06
CA PHE A 143 19.94 -9.91 -10.15
C PHE A 143 18.82 -9.26 -10.97
N THR A 144 17.62 -9.77 -10.79
CA THR A 144 16.42 -9.41 -11.55
C THR A 144 15.42 -8.62 -10.71
N SER A 145 14.43 -8.02 -11.38
CA SER A 145 13.31 -7.35 -10.71
C SER A 145 12.46 -8.31 -9.87
N ALA A 146 12.38 -9.59 -10.25
CA ALA A 146 11.69 -10.60 -9.47
C ALA A 146 12.42 -10.90 -8.16
N GLU A 147 13.74 -11.10 -8.20
CA GLU A 147 14.57 -11.30 -7.00
C GLU A 147 14.55 -10.08 -6.08
N LEU A 148 14.58 -8.88 -6.65
CA LEU A 148 14.45 -7.63 -5.91
C LEU A 148 13.10 -7.57 -5.20
N THR A 149 12.02 -7.85 -5.92
CA THR A 149 10.66 -7.84 -5.36
C THR A 149 10.52 -8.83 -4.22
N ASP A 150 11.02 -10.07 -4.39
CA ASP A 150 10.95 -11.09 -3.35
C ASP A 150 11.76 -10.71 -2.11
N HIS A 151 12.97 -10.19 -2.31
CA HIS A 151 13.86 -9.76 -1.22
C HIS A 151 13.27 -8.64 -0.36
N PHE A 152 12.60 -7.67 -1.00
CA PHE A 152 12.08 -6.48 -0.31
C PHE A 152 10.59 -6.53 -0.01
N LYS A 153 9.88 -7.57 -0.43
CA LYS A 153 8.42 -7.69 -0.31
C LYS A 153 7.89 -7.32 1.08
N GLY A 154 8.45 -7.90 2.12
CA GLY A 154 8.02 -7.65 3.49
C GLY A 154 8.22 -6.20 3.94
N ALA A 155 9.41 -5.63 3.67
CA ALA A 155 9.73 -4.26 4.04
C ALA A 155 8.88 -3.25 3.26
N MET A 156 8.70 -3.48 1.96
CA MET A 156 7.84 -2.64 1.11
C MET A 156 6.39 -2.67 1.57
N ILE A 157 5.81 -3.85 1.78
CA ILE A 157 4.43 -4.00 2.24
C ILE A 157 4.24 -3.27 3.57
N SER A 158 5.12 -3.49 4.53
CA SER A 158 5.03 -2.84 5.85
C SER A 158 5.07 -1.32 5.76
N LYS A 159 6.04 -0.78 5.00
CA LYS A 159 6.22 0.66 4.83
C LYS A 159 5.06 1.29 4.04
N THR A 160 4.60 0.62 2.98
CA THR A 160 3.47 1.07 2.17
C THR A 160 2.18 1.09 2.98
N ASN A 161 1.86 0.00 3.70
CA ASN A 161 0.66 -0.08 4.54
C ASN A 161 0.61 1.04 5.58
N SER A 162 1.70 1.21 6.33
CA SER A 162 1.75 2.24 7.38
C SER A 162 1.59 3.65 6.81
N THR A 163 2.16 3.91 5.64
CA THR A 163 2.09 5.23 4.98
C THR A 163 0.71 5.50 4.41
N ILE A 164 0.04 4.49 3.80
CA ILE A 164 -1.34 4.62 3.30
C ILE A 164 -2.29 4.94 4.46
N VAL A 165 -2.22 4.15 5.54
CA VAL A 165 -3.07 4.37 6.72
C VAL A 165 -2.82 5.73 7.36
N ALA A 166 -1.57 6.16 7.46
CA ALA A 166 -1.21 7.48 7.97
C ALA A 166 -1.80 8.62 7.13
N PHE A 167 -1.68 8.53 5.79
CA PHE A 167 -2.25 9.51 4.87
C PHE A 167 -3.77 9.59 4.99
N MET A 168 -4.46 8.45 4.90
CA MET A 168 -5.91 8.39 4.97
C MET A 168 -6.43 8.93 6.30
N THR A 169 -5.76 8.60 7.42
CA THR A 169 -6.12 9.07 8.76
C THR A 169 -5.91 10.58 8.88
N ALA A 170 -4.74 11.10 8.46
CA ALA A 170 -4.40 12.51 8.60
C ALA A 170 -5.33 13.42 7.76
N ASN A 171 -5.71 12.97 6.58
CA ASN A 171 -6.56 13.72 5.65
C ASN A 171 -8.06 13.40 5.78
N ARG A 172 -8.44 12.48 6.69
CA ARG A 172 -9.82 11.99 6.87
C ARG A 172 -10.43 11.46 5.57
N VAL A 173 -9.63 10.75 4.78
CA VAL A 173 -10.06 10.16 3.51
C VAL A 173 -10.60 8.76 3.77
N GLY A 174 -11.86 8.50 3.42
CA GLY A 174 -12.50 7.19 3.52
C GLY A 174 -12.41 6.39 2.21
N ILE A 175 -12.86 5.14 2.26
CA ILE A 175 -12.83 4.23 1.11
C ILE A 175 -13.65 4.75 -0.09
N ASN A 176 -14.72 5.49 0.16
CA ASN A 176 -15.58 6.04 -0.88
C ASN A 176 -14.90 7.17 -1.67
N THR A 177 -13.94 7.86 -1.08
CA THR A 177 -13.32 9.06 -1.65
C THR A 177 -11.85 8.86 -2.03
N ILE A 178 -11.21 7.76 -1.58
CA ILE A 178 -9.77 7.51 -1.80
C ILE A 178 -9.38 7.56 -3.28
N ALA A 179 -10.26 7.13 -4.18
CA ALA A 179 -9.99 7.13 -5.62
C ALA A 179 -9.68 8.54 -6.18
N MET A 180 -10.21 9.60 -5.55
CA MET A 180 -9.92 10.99 -5.92
C MET A 180 -8.55 11.48 -5.40
N HIS A 181 -7.94 10.77 -4.48
CA HIS A 181 -6.70 11.14 -3.80
C HIS A 181 -5.50 10.24 -4.12
N LEU A 182 -5.61 9.33 -5.12
CA LEU A 182 -4.53 8.39 -5.45
C LEU A 182 -3.23 9.09 -5.86
N ASP A 183 -3.31 10.21 -6.57
CA ASP A 183 -2.14 10.98 -6.97
C ASP A 183 -1.47 11.67 -5.76
N ASP A 184 -2.25 12.22 -4.84
CA ASP A 184 -1.74 12.83 -3.63
C ASP A 184 -1.10 11.78 -2.72
N LEU A 185 -1.74 10.64 -2.57
CA LEU A 185 -1.23 9.50 -1.84
C LEU A 185 0.06 8.97 -2.46
N SER A 186 0.13 8.84 -3.80
CA SER A 186 1.32 8.43 -4.53
C SER A 186 2.50 9.39 -4.28
N ARG A 187 2.24 10.70 -4.29
CA ARG A 187 3.25 11.73 -3.97
C ARG A 187 3.70 11.66 -2.51
N PHE A 188 2.76 11.44 -1.59
CA PHE A 188 3.06 11.33 -0.16
C PHE A 188 3.96 10.13 0.15
N ILE A 189 3.71 8.99 -0.50
CA ILE A 189 4.47 7.76 -0.29
C ILE A 189 5.85 7.80 -0.96
N LYS A 190 5.99 8.59 -2.04
CA LYS A 190 7.21 8.62 -2.86
C LYS A 190 8.45 8.98 -2.04
N GLN A 191 8.38 9.96 -1.15
CA GLN A 191 9.54 10.43 -0.40
C GLN A 191 10.08 9.34 0.57
N PRO A 192 9.28 8.77 1.50
CA PRO A 192 9.78 7.74 2.39
C PRO A 192 10.23 6.47 1.66
N MET A 193 9.66 6.18 0.49
CA MET A 193 10.08 5.06 -0.34
C MET A 193 11.38 5.37 -1.10
N ALA A 194 11.59 6.61 -1.54
CA ALA A 194 12.84 7.03 -2.19
C ALA A 194 14.03 6.89 -1.23
N GLU A 195 13.89 7.36 0.01
CA GLU A 195 14.92 7.21 1.06
C GLU A 195 15.26 5.73 1.34
N PHE A 196 14.24 4.88 1.34
CA PHE A 196 14.44 3.44 1.50
C PHE A 196 15.27 2.83 0.37
N TRP A 197 14.99 3.17 -0.89
CA TRP A 197 15.69 2.63 -2.04
C TRP A 197 17.09 3.22 -2.24
N GLU A 198 17.29 4.48 -1.87
CA GLU A 198 18.61 5.14 -1.93
C GLU A 198 19.66 4.43 -1.06
N GLU A 199 19.24 3.83 0.04
CA GLU A 199 20.13 3.06 0.90
C GLU A 199 20.82 1.90 0.15
N TYR A 200 20.16 1.35 -0.88
CA TYR A 200 20.65 0.23 -1.68
C TYR A 200 21.24 0.65 -3.03
N GLY A 201 21.36 1.94 -3.30
CA GLY A 201 21.94 2.46 -4.52
C GLY A 201 20.95 2.63 -5.67
N PHE A 202 19.65 2.69 -5.36
CA PHE A 202 18.58 2.96 -6.33
C PHE A 202 18.03 4.38 -6.19
N GLU A 203 17.60 4.93 -7.32
CA GLU A 203 16.70 6.06 -7.40
C GLU A 203 15.28 5.56 -7.70
N LEU A 204 14.30 6.02 -6.93
CA LEU A 204 12.89 5.75 -7.21
C LEU A 204 12.40 6.65 -8.34
N ALA A 205 12.36 6.12 -9.56
CA ALA A 205 11.92 6.85 -10.75
C ALA A 205 10.44 7.23 -10.67
N GLY A 206 9.61 6.36 -10.11
CA GLY A 206 8.20 6.62 -9.86
C GLY A 206 7.60 5.64 -8.86
N PHE A 207 6.56 6.08 -8.15
CA PHE A 207 5.74 5.23 -7.30
C PHE A 207 4.29 5.61 -7.50
N TYR A 208 3.49 4.68 -7.97
CA TYR A 208 2.10 4.92 -8.34
C TYR A 208 1.20 3.93 -7.61
N ILE A 209 0.15 4.46 -6.99
CA ILE A 209 -0.94 3.67 -6.44
C ILE A 209 -2.05 3.69 -7.48
N THR A 210 -2.44 2.53 -7.97
CA THR A 210 -3.48 2.40 -8.99
C THR A 210 -4.85 2.20 -8.37
N GLU A 211 -4.90 1.53 -7.21
CA GLU A 211 -6.14 1.28 -6.50
C GLU A 211 -5.92 1.06 -5.01
N VAL A 212 -6.93 1.42 -4.22
CA VAL A 212 -7.08 1.06 -2.81
C VAL A 212 -8.50 0.56 -2.66
N ASN A 213 -8.67 -0.70 -2.29
CA ASN A 213 -9.95 -1.39 -2.26
C ASN A 213 -10.17 -2.10 -0.93
N LEU A 214 -11.44 -2.46 -0.67
CA LEU A 214 -11.78 -3.36 0.41
C LEU A 214 -11.18 -4.75 0.12
N ASP A 215 -10.54 -5.35 1.12
CA ASP A 215 -10.04 -6.71 1.01
C ASP A 215 -11.18 -7.73 1.15
N THR A 216 -11.63 -8.25 0.02
CA THR A 216 -12.69 -9.28 -0.05
C THR A 216 -12.15 -10.71 -0.07
N SER A 217 -10.86 -10.92 0.16
CA SER A 217 -10.27 -12.26 0.22
C SER A 217 -10.69 -13.03 1.48
N SER A 218 -11.01 -12.31 2.56
CA SER A 218 -11.49 -12.88 3.82
C SER A 218 -13.02 -12.91 3.92
N ALA A 219 -13.57 -13.84 4.72
CA ALA A 219 -14.99 -13.91 5.00
C ALA A 219 -15.52 -12.64 5.71
N GLU A 220 -14.68 -11.97 6.51
CA GLU A 220 -14.99 -10.68 7.14
C GLU A 220 -15.16 -9.59 6.07
N GLY A 221 -14.21 -9.47 5.15
CA GLY A 221 -14.25 -8.49 4.09
C GLY A 221 -15.42 -8.69 3.12
N GLN A 222 -15.76 -9.94 2.80
CA GLN A 222 -16.92 -10.26 1.97
C GLN A 222 -18.22 -9.78 2.63
N LYS A 223 -18.42 -10.05 3.93
CA LYS A 223 -19.60 -9.58 4.67
C LYS A 223 -19.69 -8.06 4.73
N ILE A 224 -18.56 -7.38 4.89
CA ILE A 224 -18.52 -5.93 4.90
C ILE A 224 -18.88 -5.39 3.51
N ALA A 225 -18.34 -5.97 2.43
CA ALA A 225 -18.66 -5.59 1.05
C ALA A 225 -20.16 -5.76 0.76
N GLU A 226 -20.75 -6.87 1.19
CA GLU A 226 -22.18 -7.13 1.06
C GLU A 226 -23.02 -6.09 1.82
N ALA A 227 -22.66 -5.80 3.06
CA ALA A 227 -23.35 -4.78 3.86
C ALA A 227 -23.25 -3.37 3.26
N MET A 228 -22.10 -3.01 2.69
CA MET A 228 -21.89 -1.73 2.00
C MET A 228 -22.74 -1.67 0.70
N SER A 229 -22.78 -2.75 -0.06
CA SER A 229 -23.62 -2.88 -1.26
C SER A 229 -25.10 -2.74 -0.93
N ASP A 230 -25.57 -3.43 0.10
CA ASP A 230 -26.94 -3.34 0.57
C ASP A 230 -27.33 -1.92 1.00
N ARG A 231 -26.45 -1.24 1.75
CA ARG A 231 -26.66 0.15 2.16
C ARG A 231 -26.74 1.10 0.95
N SER A 232 -25.86 0.90 -0.03
CA SER A 232 -25.87 1.69 -1.26
C SER A 232 -27.14 1.44 -2.08
N ALA A 233 -27.55 0.18 -2.22
CA ALA A 233 -28.78 -0.19 -2.91
C ALA A 233 -30.02 0.41 -2.24
N GLN A 234 -30.07 0.42 -0.91
CA GLN A 234 -31.15 1.05 -0.15
C GLN A 234 -31.20 2.56 -0.35
N ALA A 235 -30.03 3.22 -0.33
CA ALA A 235 -29.94 4.67 -0.57
C ALA A 235 -30.37 5.06 -1.98
N ILE A 236 -30.04 4.27 -3.00
CA ILE A 236 -30.42 4.47 -4.40
C ILE A 236 -31.90 4.20 -4.61
N ALA A 237 -32.41 3.13 -4.04
CA ALA A 237 -33.82 2.72 -4.21
C ALA A 237 -34.81 3.51 -3.34
N GLY A 238 -34.30 4.30 -2.38
CA GLY A 238 -35.13 5.14 -1.51
C GLY A 238 -35.99 4.42 -0.49
N TYR A 239 -35.70 3.13 -0.20
CA TYR A 239 -36.40 2.37 0.83
C TYR A 239 -35.53 2.13 2.07
N THR A 240 -36.21 1.97 3.23
CA THR A 240 -35.53 1.68 4.49
C THR A 240 -35.25 0.19 4.65
N TRP A 241 -34.34 -0.17 5.57
CA TRP A 241 -34.04 -1.56 5.92
C TRP A 241 -35.31 -2.35 6.31
N GLN A 242 -36.22 -1.71 7.04
CA GLN A 242 -37.53 -2.33 7.43
C GLN A 242 -38.39 -2.65 6.21
N GLN A 243 -38.40 -1.75 5.21
CA GLN A 243 -39.12 -2.01 3.96
C GLN A 243 -38.46 -3.14 3.16
N LYS A 244 -37.12 -3.21 3.11
CA LYS A 244 -36.41 -4.34 2.48
C LYS A 244 -36.79 -5.66 3.14
N GLN A 245 -36.72 -5.73 4.47
CA GLN A 245 -37.11 -6.95 5.18
C GLN A 245 -38.57 -7.35 4.91
N SER A 246 -39.48 -6.39 4.81
CA SER A 246 -40.87 -6.68 4.47
C SER A 246 -41.01 -7.23 3.05
N PHE A 247 -40.25 -6.72 2.08
CA PHE A 247 -40.20 -7.25 0.69
C PHE A 247 -39.57 -8.65 0.64
N ASP A 248 -38.50 -8.91 1.39
CA ASP A 248 -37.82 -10.21 1.43
C ASP A 248 -38.72 -11.29 2.06
N VAL A 249 -39.45 -10.94 3.14
CA VAL A 249 -40.43 -11.82 3.75
C VAL A 249 -41.60 -12.07 2.80
N ALA A 250 -42.06 -11.03 2.10
CA ALA A 250 -43.11 -11.15 1.11
C ALA A 250 -42.69 -12.03 -0.07
N GLY A 251 -41.45 -11.88 -0.57
CA GLY A 251 -40.90 -12.71 -1.64
C GLY A 251 -40.82 -14.19 -1.23
N LYS A 252 -40.26 -14.47 -0.04
CA LYS A 252 -40.17 -15.84 0.49
C LYS A 252 -41.54 -16.48 0.73
N ALA A 253 -42.54 -15.68 1.11
CA ALA A 253 -43.91 -16.16 1.26
C ALA A 253 -44.58 -16.49 -0.08
N MET A 254 -44.21 -15.78 -1.15
CA MET A 254 -44.65 -16.09 -2.55
C MET A 254 -43.98 -17.38 -3.09
N ASP A 255 -42.72 -17.59 -2.82
CA ASP A 255 -41.97 -18.78 -3.27
C ASP A 255 -42.51 -20.08 -2.63
N ASN A 256 -43.05 -20.01 -1.44
CA ASN A 256 -43.62 -21.17 -0.69
C ASN A 256 -45.04 -21.57 -1.14
N ASN A 257 -45.59 -20.94 -2.19
CA ASN A 257 -46.87 -21.30 -2.86
C ASN A 257 -48.05 -21.60 -1.92
N SER A 258 -48.06 -21.03 -0.70
CA SER A 258 -49.20 -21.13 0.21
C SER A 258 -50.15 -19.96 0.01
N SER A 259 -51.42 -20.25 -0.22
CA SER A 259 -52.49 -19.26 -0.41
C SER A 259 -52.57 -18.23 0.73
N MET A 260 -52.03 -18.57 1.91
CA MET A 260 -51.95 -17.71 3.07
C MET A 260 -50.81 -16.67 2.98
N GLY A 261 -49.73 -16.97 2.25
CA GLY A 261 -48.63 -16.06 1.98
C GLY A 261 -49.02 -14.91 1.07
N ILE A 262 -49.78 -15.19 0.03
CA ILE A 262 -50.27 -14.19 -0.93
C ILE A 262 -51.21 -13.20 -0.28
N LEU A 263 -52.10 -13.68 0.62
CA LEU A 263 -53.03 -12.83 1.33
C LEU A 263 -52.32 -11.90 2.35
N GLY A 264 -51.28 -12.42 3.03
CA GLY A 264 -50.45 -11.64 3.96
C GLY A 264 -49.67 -10.53 3.26
N VAL A 265 -49.12 -10.81 2.09
CA VAL A 265 -48.39 -9.83 1.29
C VAL A 265 -49.32 -8.77 0.70
N ALA A 266 -50.50 -9.15 0.22
CA ALA A 266 -51.50 -8.21 -0.30
C ALA A 266 -51.98 -7.24 0.80
N MET A 267 -52.14 -7.70 2.03
CA MET A 267 -52.45 -6.83 3.17
C MET A 267 -51.31 -5.90 3.57
N MET A 268 -50.07 -6.35 3.47
CA MET A 268 -48.89 -5.59 3.90
C MET A 268 -48.44 -4.55 2.87
N THR A 269 -48.67 -4.80 1.57
CA THR A 269 -48.32 -3.89 0.49
C THR A 269 -49.45 -2.92 0.10
N GLY A 270 -50.59 -2.95 0.75
CA GLY A 270 -51.69 -2.05 0.45
C GLY A 270 -52.33 -2.28 -0.93
N ALA A 271 -52.12 -3.46 -1.57
CA ALA A 271 -52.64 -3.76 -2.89
C ALA A 271 -54.17 -3.92 -2.94
N PHE A 272 -54.87 -3.85 -1.79
CA PHE A 272 -56.34 -3.75 -1.68
C PHE A 272 -56.80 -2.31 -1.43
N SER A 273 -56.16 -1.33 -2.06
CA SER A 273 -56.69 0.05 -2.06
C SER A 273 -57.71 0.21 -3.19
N GLY A 274 -58.78 -0.52 -3.11
CA GLY A 274 -60.00 -0.34 -3.89
C GLY A 274 -61.14 0.01 -2.94
N ASN A 275 -61.36 1.30 -2.77
CA ASN A 275 -62.59 1.98 -2.40
C ASN A 275 -63.55 1.18 -1.48
N ASN A 276 -63.20 1.03 -0.17
CA ASN A 276 -64.18 0.95 0.91
C ASN A 276 -63.53 1.16 2.28
N SER A 277 -64.14 1.97 3.08
CA SER A 277 -63.79 2.55 4.36
C SER A 277 -63.63 1.57 5.53
N MET A 278 -62.80 0.52 5.41
CA MET A 278 -62.58 -0.46 6.50
C MET A 278 -61.09 -0.59 6.93
N GLY A 279 -60.19 0.20 6.37
CA GLY A 279 -58.74 0.15 6.62
C GLY A 279 -58.22 1.09 7.71
N SER A 280 -59.05 1.99 8.23
CA SER A 280 -58.55 3.03 9.19
C SER A 280 -58.68 2.63 10.68
N ALA A 281 -59.18 1.46 10.98
CA ALA A 281 -59.46 1.03 12.38
C ALA A 281 -58.35 0.15 13.01
N MET A 282 -57.29 -0.22 12.25
CA MET A 282 -56.26 -1.16 12.77
C MET A 282 -54.86 -0.57 12.98
N MET A 283 -54.74 0.76 12.93
CA MET A 283 -53.45 1.42 13.20
C MET A 283 -53.52 2.46 14.30
N GLN A 284 -54.21 2.15 15.38
CA GLN A 284 -53.99 2.86 16.65
C GLN A 284 -53.00 2.05 17.48
N PRO A 285 -51.89 2.61 17.96
CA PRO A 285 -51.04 1.95 18.92
C PRO A 285 -51.80 1.78 20.22
N GLN A 286 -52.09 0.55 20.59
CA GLN A 286 -52.63 0.23 21.92
C GLN A 286 -51.56 0.59 22.97
N PRO A 287 -51.96 1.24 24.09
CA PRO A 287 -51.07 1.47 25.20
C PRO A 287 -50.68 0.11 25.81
N VAL A 288 -49.41 -0.09 25.96
CA VAL A 288 -48.82 -1.29 26.59
C VAL A 288 -49.36 -1.37 28.00
N GLN A 289 -50.15 -2.41 28.31
CA GLN A 289 -50.55 -2.73 29.67
C GLN A 289 -49.32 -3.12 30.48
N GLN A 290 -49.02 -2.31 31.46
CA GLN A 290 -48.03 -2.48 32.49
C GLN A 290 -48.35 -3.74 33.31
N PHE A 291 -47.56 -4.78 33.18
CA PHE A 291 -47.57 -5.91 34.13
C PHE A 291 -46.98 -5.43 35.44
N GLY A 292 -47.77 -5.62 36.51
CA GLY A 292 -47.52 -5.18 37.86
C GLY A 292 -46.20 -5.70 38.44
N ALA A 293 -45.48 -4.81 39.08
CA ALA A 293 -44.36 -5.14 39.95
C ALA A 293 -44.87 -5.48 41.36
N PRO A 294 -44.21 -6.41 42.09
CA PRO A 294 -44.58 -6.72 43.47
C PRO A 294 -44.15 -5.61 44.43
N GLN A 295 -45.01 -5.37 45.42
CA GLN A 295 -44.85 -4.42 46.54
C GLN A 295 -43.68 -4.81 47.44
N GLY A 296 -42.94 -3.81 47.91
CA GLY A 296 -41.98 -3.96 49.02
C GLY A 296 -41.30 -2.66 49.45
N MET A 297 -41.89 -2.03 50.44
CA MET A 297 -41.34 -1.19 51.51
C MET A 297 -40.64 0.12 51.20
N GLY A 298 -41.29 1.18 51.74
CA GLY A 298 -40.91 2.55 51.70
C GLY A 298 -39.77 2.95 52.64
N TYR A 299 -39.29 4.14 52.40
CA TYR A 299 -38.89 5.13 53.43
C TYR A 299 -38.69 6.49 52.73
N GLY A 300 -39.44 7.48 53.24
CA GLY A 300 -39.08 8.83 53.60
C GLY A 300 -38.65 9.80 52.48
N ALA A 301 -39.53 10.69 52.10
CA ALA A 301 -39.17 11.98 51.54
C ALA A 301 -38.70 12.93 52.61
N PRO A 302 -37.88 13.94 52.28
CA PRO A 302 -38.21 15.30 52.65
C PRO A 302 -38.26 16.27 51.48
N GLN A 303 -39.17 17.22 51.71
CA GLN A 303 -39.52 18.35 50.87
C GLN A 303 -38.39 19.38 50.74
N GLY A 304 -38.39 20.07 49.59
CA GLY A 304 -38.26 21.50 49.62
C GLY A 304 -37.01 22.10 49.05
N MET A 305 -37.17 22.87 48.09
CA MET A 305 -36.76 24.26 47.82
C MET A 305 -36.22 24.46 46.42
N GLY A 306 -36.91 25.31 45.71
CA GLY A 306 -36.53 25.85 44.43
C GLY A 306 -35.33 26.81 44.54
N TYR A 307 -34.91 27.22 43.44
CA TYR A 307 -34.23 28.48 43.04
C TYR A 307 -33.11 28.29 42.04
N GLY A 308 -33.19 29.02 40.96
CA GLY A 308 -32.14 29.82 40.44
C GLY A 308 -31.34 29.21 39.28
N ALA A 309 -31.61 29.70 38.10
CA ALA A 309 -30.66 29.62 36.98
C ALA A 309 -29.34 30.33 37.34
N PRO A 310 -28.20 29.77 37.06
CA PRO A 310 -26.94 30.57 37.06
C PRO A 310 -26.67 31.10 35.64
N GLN A 311 -26.50 32.38 35.60
CA GLN A 311 -25.93 33.19 34.54
C GLN A 311 -24.52 32.71 34.16
N GLY A 312 -24.12 32.97 32.93
CA GLY A 312 -22.87 32.62 32.29
C GLY A 312 -21.62 32.95 33.09
N GLN A 313 -20.73 31.98 33.10
CA GLN A 313 -19.34 32.19 33.46
C GLN A 313 -18.47 32.06 32.21
N GLY A 314 -17.65 33.10 31.99
CA GLY A 314 -16.80 33.28 30.86
C GLY A 314 -15.76 32.14 30.74
N VAL A 315 -15.57 31.73 29.51
CA VAL A 315 -14.49 30.81 29.10
C VAL A 315 -13.16 31.48 29.43
N GLN A 316 -12.46 31.01 30.44
CA GLN A 316 -11.06 31.35 30.67
C GLN A 316 -10.21 30.72 29.56
N ARG A 317 -9.70 31.55 28.65
CA ARG A 317 -8.70 31.18 27.68
C ARG A 317 -7.42 30.75 28.40
N ARG A 318 -6.99 29.52 28.24
CA ARG A 318 -5.70 29.06 28.72
C ARG A 318 -4.59 29.55 27.79
N GLU A 319 -3.66 30.32 28.35
CA GLU A 319 -2.44 30.70 27.65
C GLU A 319 -1.41 29.58 27.75
N VAL A 320 -0.92 29.13 26.59
CA VAL A 320 0.12 28.09 26.52
C VAL A 320 1.40 28.72 25.97
N PHE A 321 2.51 28.48 26.66
CA PHE A 321 3.83 28.95 26.25
C PHE A 321 4.64 27.85 25.61
N CYS A 322 5.34 28.14 24.53
CA CYS A 322 6.31 27.23 23.93
C CYS A 322 7.59 27.21 24.76
N SER A 323 8.00 26.02 25.22
CA SER A 323 9.20 25.84 26.06
C SER A 323 10.52 26.12 25.32
N ASN A 324 10.50 26.23 23.98
CA ASN A 324 11.74 26.37 23.19
C ASN A 324 11.93 27.79 22.61
N CYS A 325 10.90 28.62 22.49
CA CYS A 325 11.04 29.97 21.90
C CYS A 325 10.29 31.07 22.67
N SER A 326 9.67 30.76 23.81
CA SER A 326 8.92 31.70 24.70
C SER A 326 7.81 32.50 24.01
N LYS A 327 7.30 32.08 22.84
CA LYS A 327 6.16 32.71 22.19
C LYS A 327 4.84 32.27 22.80
N LYS A 328 3.92 33.24 22.96
CA LYS A 328 2.57 33.10 23.51
C LYS A 328 1.59 32.71 22.42
N PHE A 329 0.76 31.69 22.68
CA PHE A 329 -0.36 31.31 21.82
C PHE A 329 -1.65 31.37 22.64
N SER A 330 -2.70 32.02 22.10
CA SER A 330 -4.04 32.01 22.65
C SER A 330 -4.91 31.08 21.80
N THR A 331 -5.43 30.05 22.41
CA THR A 331 -6.46 29.17 21.83
C THR A 331 -7.84 29.51 22.41
#